data_c103400b05c3efefae254b0b25739430
#
_entry.id   c103400b05c3efefae254b0b25739430
#
_cell.length_a   1.000
_cell.length_b   1.000
_cell.length_c   1.000
_cell.angle_alpha   90.00
_cell.angle_beta   90.00
_cell.angle_gamma   90.00
#
_symmetry.space_group_name_H-M   'P 1'
#
loop_
_entity.id
_entity.type
_entity.pdbx_description
1 polymer ?
#
loop_
_entity_poly.entity_id
_entity_poly.type
_entity_poly.pdbx_seq_one_letter_code
_entity_poly.pdbx_strand_id
1 'polypeptide(L)'
;ERQTVEAYLKETLPRYADIVEDVAMEAGGTVGTAEESRSSACGEQGDNLYRIRFGRVFIPLIDFEDLRQVVWEGAQRNGFDYSSDPEPVDKLKKRRVQVTDSDGSSIEFLHFDNDVISVSISSGCRPAEKPNYRNGYFHVPTVQELLPDVTLVEAFGEDGSENAAIFRQAKPGGGQSGS
;
A
#
# COMPACT_ATOMS: atom_id res chain seq x y z
N GLU A 1 -6.76 -6.23 23.82
CA GLU A 1 -7.41 -4.97 23.38
C GLU A 1 -6.73 -4.51 22.08
N ARG A 2 -7.50 -4.19 21.04
CA ARG A 2 -6.90 -3.75 19.76
C ARG A 2 -6.24 -2.39 19.92
N GLN A 3 -5.09 -2.23 19.26
CA GLN A 3 -4.41 -0.95 19.14
C GLN A 3 -5.34 0.12 18.55
N THR A 4 -5.30 1.33 19.08
CA THR A 4 -6.09 2.46 18.55
C THR A 4 -5.59 2.91 17.19
N VAL A 5 -6.40 3.69 16.45
CA VAL A 5 -5.98 4.29 15.17
C VAL A 5 -4.75 5.17 15.36
N GLU A 6 -4.76 5.98 16.42
CA GLU A 6 -3.67 6.91 16.72
C GLU A 6 -2.35 6.17 17.02
N ALA A 7 -2.43 5.13 17.83
CA ALA A 7 -1.27 4.28 18.13
C ALA A 7 -0.78 3.54 16.86
N TYR A 8 -1.69 3.05 16.03
CA TYR A 8 -1.35 2.43 14.74
C TYR A 8 -0.57 3.41 13.83
N LEU A 9 -1.08 4.62 13.66
CA LEU A 9 -0.42 5.63 12.82
C LEU A 9 0.97 6.00 13.33
N LYS A 10 1.17 5.98 14.64
CA LYS A 10 2.44 6.34 15.27
C LYS A 10 3.45 5.20 15.33
N GLU A 11 3.00 3.97 15.55
CA GLU A 11 3.86 2.85 15.91
C GLU A 11 3.94 1.76 14.84
N THR A 12 2.81 1.40 14.24
CA THR A 12 2.73 0.28 13.29
C THR A 12 2.97 0.73 11.86
N LEU A 13 2.34 1.83 11.45
CA LEU A 13 2.46 2.32 10.09
C LEU A 13 3.91 2.64 9.67
N PRO A 14 4.78 3.27 10.50
CA PRO A 14 6.17 3.49 10.14
C PRO A 14 6.94 2.18 9.89
N ARG A 15 6.59 1.10 10.59
CA ARG A 15 7.20 -0.23 10.39
C ARG A 15 6.74 -0.87 9.08
N TYR A 16 5.50 -0.62 8.67
CA TYR A 16 5.02 -1.00 7.35
C TYR A 16 5.70 -0.18 6.24
N ALA A 17 5.83 1.12 6.44
CA ALA A 17 6.54 1.99 5.50
C ALA A 17 8.00 1.56 5.27
N ASP A 18 8.67 1.10 6.31
CA ASP A 18 10.02 0.54 6.23
C ASP A 18 10.11 -0.65 5.26
N ILE A 19 9.13 -1.56 5.29
CA ILE A 19 9.07 -2.68 4.35
C ILE A 19 8.81 -2.21 2.91
N VAL A 20 7.90 -1.26 2.74
CA VAL A 20 7.60 -0.69 1.42
C VAL A 20 8.82 0.03 0.85
N GLU A 21 9.55 0.77 1.66
CA GLU A 21 10.80 1.44 1.27
C GLU A 21 11.86 0.43 0.82
N ASP A 22 12.04 -0.67 1.54
CA ASP A 22 12.98 -1.72 1.14
C ASP A 22 12.67 -2.28 -0.24
N VAL A 23 11.39 -2.53 -0.54
CA VAL A 23 10.96 -3.01 -1.86
C VAL A 23 11.20 -1.93 -2.92
N ALA A 24 10.88 -0.68 -2.61
CA ALA A 24 11.10 0.44 -3.54
C ALA A 24 12.58 0.61 -3.86
N MET A 25 13.47 0.52 -2.87
CA MET A 25 14.93 0.63 -3.07
C MET A 25 15.48 -0.52 -3.89
N GLU A 26 15.00 -1.74 -3.69
CA GLU A 26 15.35 -2.89 -4.52
C GLU A 26 14.94 -2.68 -6.00
N ALA A 27 13.86 -1.96 -6.22
CA ALA A 27 13.34 -1.63 -7.55
C ALA A 27 13.94 -0.34 -8.17
N GLY A 28 14.90 0.30 -7.52
CA GLY A 28 15.59 1.50 -8.03
C GLY A 28 15.19 2.83 -7.38
N GLY A 29 14.31 2.81 -6.36
CA GLY A 29 13.99 3.97 -5.52
C GLY A 29 12.90 4.91 -6.04
N THR A 30 12.19 4.57 -7.11
CA THR A 30 11.07 5.36 -7.63
C THR A 30 9.74 4.71 -7.29
N VAL A 31 8.78 5.49 -6.82
CA VAL A 31 7.44 5.06 -6.44
C VAL A 31 6.40 5.92 -7.15
N GLY A 32 5.41 5.28 -7.77
CA GLY A 32 4.28 5.94 -8.39
C GLY A 32 3.12 6.10 -7.43
N THR A 33 2.50 7.28 -7.38
CA THR A 33 1.31 7.57 -6.57
C THR A 33 0.11 7.83 -7.47
N ALA A 34 -1.09 7.44 -7.03
CA ALA A 34 -2.31 7.62 -7.79
C ALA A 34 -3.51 8.08 -6.95
N GLU A 35 -3.58 7.65 -5.71
CA GLU A 35 -4.74 7.84 -4.85
C GLU A 35 -4.33 8.49 -3.54
N GLU A 36 -5.23 9.29 -2.98
CA GLU A 36 -5.06 9.80 -1.62
C GLU A 36 -5.49 8.76 -0.58
N SER A 37 -4.89 8.86 0.60
CA SER A 37 -5.29 8.06 1.74
C SER A 37 -6.67 8.48 2.26
N ARG A 38 -7.42 7.51 2.78
CA ARG A 38 -8.79 7.72 3.28
C ARG A 38 -8.96 7.13 4.66
N SER A 39 -9.74 7.82 5.47
CA SER A 39 -10.31 7.27 6.69
C SER A 39 -11.81 7.04 6.53
N SER A 40 -12.31 5.96 7.10
CA SER A 40 -13.74 5.66 7.08
C SER A 40 -14.15 5.00 8.40
N ALA A 41 -15.36 5.30 8.86
CA ALA A 41 -15.96 4.53 9.94
C ALA A 41 -16.20 3.09 9.50
N CYS A 42 -16.05 2.15 10.42
CA CYS A 42 -16.36 0.74 10.21
C CYS A 42 -16.98 0.15 11.49
N GLY A 43 -17.74 -0.91 11.34
CA GLY A 43 -18.56 -1.44 12.43
C GLY A 43 -19.99 -0.89 12.40
N GLU A 44 -20.73 -1.10 13.47
CA GLU A 44 -22.07 -0.57 13.62
C GLU A 44 -22.07 0.89 14.01
N GLN A 45 -23.19 1.55 13.80
CA GLN A 45 -23.32 2.99 14.16
C GLN A 45 -23.12 3.16 15.68
N GLY A 46 -22.09 3.91 16.07
CA GLY A 46 -21.75 4.15 17.47
C GLY A 46 -20.54 3.38 18.00
N ASP A 47 -19.98 2.45 17.23
CA ASP A 47 -18.85 1.62 17.68
C ASP A 47 -17.52 2.38 17.83
N ASN A 48 -17.44 3.62 17.38
CA ASN A 48 -16.21 4.42 17.38
C ASN A 48 -15.01 3.68 16.76
N LEU A 49 -15.26 2.90 15.70
CA LEU A 49 -14.28 2.14 14.95
C LEU A 49 -14.00 2.79 13.61
N TYR A 50 -12.72 2.87 13.25
CA TYR A 50 -12.27 3.50 12.00
C TYR A 50 -11.25 2.63 11.29
N ARG A 51 -11.24 2.76 9.97
CA ARG A 51 -10.25 2.14 9.10
C ARG A 51 -9.51 3.21 8.31
N ILE A 52 -8.20 3.12 8.31
CA ILE A 52 -7.35 3.92 7.44
C ILE A 52 -6.92 3.04 6.26
N ARG A 53 -7.15 3.53 5.06
CA ARG A 53 -6.60 2.95 3.82
C ARG A 53 -5.68 3.97 3.20
N PHE A 54 -4.42 3.60 3.05
CA PHE A 54 -3.47 4.43 2.34
C PHE A 54 -3.75 4.38 0.85
N GLY A 55 -3.47 5.50 0.18
CA GLY A 55 -3.50 5.55 -1.26
C GLY A 55 -2.58 4.48 -1.84
N ARG A 56 -3.06 3.77 -2.86
CA ARG A 56 -2.30 2.74 -3.54
C ARG A 56 -1.04 3.34 -4.14
N VAL A 57 0.09 2.68 -3.93
CA VAL A 57 1.35 3.02 -4.57
C VAL A 57 1.77 1.93 -5.54
N PHE A 58 2.57 2.30 -6.52
CA PHE A 58 3.07 1.42 -7.56
C PHE A 58 4.59 1.45 -7.56
N ILE A 59 5.20 0.27 -7.60
CA ILE A 59 6.64 0.09 -7.58
C ILE A 59 7.05 -0.61 -8.88
N PRO A 60 8.13 -0.18 -9.53
CA PRO A 60 8.65 -0.88 -10.71
C PRO A 60 8.90 -2.35 -10.43
N LEU A 61 8.66 -3.18 -11.43
CA LEU A 61 8.72 -4.62 -11.29
C LEU A 61 10.13 -5.11 -10.95
N ILE A 62 10.21 -5.96 -9.94
CA ILE A 62 11.35 -6.84 -9.65
C ILE A 62 10.88 -8.30 -9.75
N ASP A 63 11.81 -9.24 -9.77
CA ASP A 63 11.45 -10.66 -9.77
C ASP A 63 10.62 -11.02 -8.53
N PHE A 64 9.66 -11.91 -8.70
CA PHE A 64 8.76 -12.29 -7.62
C PHE A 64 9.50 -12.91 -6.42
N GLU A 65 10.54 -13.70 -6.66
CA GLU A 65 11.34 -14.28 -5.57
C GLU A 65 12.13 -13.20 -4.81
N ASP A 66 12.63 -12.18 -5.48
CA ASP A 66 13.28 -11.03 -4.84
C ASP A 66 12.27 -10.24 -3.99
N LEU A 67 11.06 -10.01 -4.52
CA LEU A 67 9.98 -9.40 -3.74
C LEU A 67 9.66 -10.21 -2.47
N ARG A 68 9.50 -11.51 -2.60
CA ARG A 68 9.25 -12.40 -1.45
C ARG A 68 10.33 -12.28 -0.40
N GLN A 69 11.59 -12.32 -0.81
CA GLN A 69 12.73 -12.27 0.09
C GLN A 69 12.80 -10.94 0.84
N VAL A 70 12.70 -9.82 0.14
CA VAL A 70 12.74 -8.48 0.74
C VAL A 70 11.59 -8.29 1.73
N VAL A 71 10.39 -8.67 1.36
CA VAL A 71 9.20 -8.53 2.23
C VAL A 71 9.30 -9.46 3.44
N TRP A 72 9.76 -10.69 3.25
CA TRP A 72 9.96 -11.62 4.36
C TRP A 72 10.99 -11.10 5.39
N GLU A 73 12.13 -10.62 4.92
CA GLU A 73 13.16 -10.03 5.79
C GLU A 73 12.61 -8.82 6.57
N GLY A 74 11.87 -7.95 5.90
CA GLY A 74 11.22 -6.80 6.52
C GLY A 74 10.17 -7.20 7.54
N ALA A 75 9.37 -8.21 7.26
CA ALA A 75 8.38 -8.75 8.20
C ALA A 75 9.06 -9.34 9.44
N GLN A 76 10.12 -10.14 9.26
CA GLN A 76 10.89 -10.71 10.37
C GLN A 76 11.52 -9.62 11.25
N ARG A 77 12.16 -8.63 10.64
CA ARG A 77 12.77 -7.52 11.36
C ARG A 77 11.77 -6.73 12.19
N ASN A 78 10.55 -6.61 11.70
CA ASN A 78 9.48 -5.85 12.35
C ASN A 78 8.53 -6.72 13.20
N GLY A 79 8.70 -8.03 13.26
CA GLY A 79 7.88 -8.94 14.06
C GLY A 79 6.43 -9.09 13.53
N PHE A 80 6.25 -9.05 12.23
CA PHE A 80 4.97 -9.26 11.55
C PHE A 80 4.87 -10.68 10.98
N ASP A 81 3.63 -11.11 10.79
CA ASP A 81 3.33 -12.35 10.07
C ASP A 81 3.46 -12.12 8.55
N TYR A 82 3.94 -13.15 7.86
CA TYR A 82 4.18 -13.13 6.43
C TYR A 82 3.46 -14.28 5.74
N SER A 83 2.88 -14.01 4.58
CA SER A 83 2.34 -15.04 3.69
C SER A 83 2.57 -14.67 2.23
N SER A 84 2.63 -15.66 1.35
CA SER A 84 2.70 -15.44 -0.09
C SER A 84 1.93 -16.51 -0.85
N ASP A 85 1.30 -16.11 -1.96
CA ASP A 85 0.65 -16.98 -2.92
C ASP A 85 1.55 -17.05 -4.18
N PRO A 86 2.38 -18.09 -4.33
CA PRO A 86 3.34 -18.19 -5.43
C PRO A 86 2.69 -18.53 -6.77
N GLU A 87 1.48 -19.05 -6.75
CA GLU A 87 0.74 -19.38 -7.96
C GLU A 87 -0.10 -18.18 -8.42
N PRO A 88 -0.13 -17.90 -9.74
CA PRO A 88 -0.97 -16.83 -10.28
C PRO A 88 -2.46 -17.10 -10.01
N VAL A 89 -3.12 -16.18 -9.34
CA VAL A 89 -4.50 -16.39 -8.82
C VAL A 89 -5.58 -16.18 -9.89
N ASP A 90 -5.26 -15.59 -11.03
CA ASP A 90 -6.28 -15.30 -12.06
C ASP A 90 -5.70 -15.08 -13.47
N LYS A 91 -6.58 -14.70 -14.39
CA LYS A 91 -6.20 -14.37 -15.78
C LYS A 91 -5.21 -13.20 -15.89
N LEU A 92 -5.09 -12.38 -14.85
CA LEU A 92 -4.16 -11.25 -14.78
C LEU A 92 -2.74 -11.68 -14.35
N LYS A 93 -2.54 -12.97 -14.06
CA LYS A 93 -1.26 -13.52 -13.60
C LYS A 93 -0.65 -12.75 -12.45
N LYS A 94 -1.49 -12.33 -11.49
CA LYS A 94 -1.01 -11.67 -10.29
C LYS A 94 -0.68 -12.68 -9.20
N ARG A 95 0.40 -12.40 -8.49
CA ARG A 95 0.84 -13.13 -7.30
C ARG A 95 0.82 -12.19 -6.12
N ARG A 96 0.55 -12.72 -4.95
CA ARG A 96 0.40 -11.91 -3.75
C ARG A 96 1.47 -12.23 -2.72
N VAL A 97 2.01 -11.17 -2.10
CA VAL A 97 2.78 -11.23 -0.86
C VAL A 97 2.09 -10.34 0.16
N GLN A 98 1.88 -10.83 1.36
CA GLN A 98 1.14 -10.12 2.39
C GLN A 98 1.89 -10.14 3.72
N VAL A 99 1.83 -9.02 4.42
CA VAL A 99 2.32 -8.86 5.79
C VAL A 99 1.18 -8.41 6.66
N THR A 100 1.01 -9.02 7.83
CA THR A 100 -0.09 -8.73 8.76
C THR A 100 0.41 -8.58 10.18
N ASP A 101 -0.27 -7.77 10.97
CA ASP A 101 -0.12 -7.75 12.42
C ASP A 101 -1.20 -8.60 13.11
N SER A 102 -1.08 -8.77 14.42
CA SER A 102 -2.06 -9.50 15.23
C SER A 102 -3.41 -8.79 15.35
N ASP A 103 -3.49 -7.52 15.02
CA ASP A 103 -4.67 -6.68 15.19
C ASP A 103 -5.49 -6.48 13.89
N GLY A 104 -5.09 -7.14 12.80
CA GLY A 104 -5.81 -7.16 11.54
C GLY A 104 -5.46 -6.03 10.58
N SER A 105 -4.31 -5.37 10.76
CA SER A 105 -3.74 -4.53 9.72
C SER A 105 -2.94 -5.36 8.70
N SER A 106 -2.75 -4.82 7.52
CA SER A 106 -2.02 -5.52 6.46
C SER A 106 -1.36 -4.59 5.46
N ILE A 107 -0.24 -5.07 4.91
CA ILE A 107 0.26 -4.63 3.61
C ILE A 107 0.06 -5.77 2.62
N GLU A 108 -0.42 -5.44 1.45
CA GLU A 108 -0.53 -6.37 0.33
C GLU A 108 0.28 -5.87 -0.85
N PHE A 109 1.19 -6.70 -1.32
CA PHE A 109 1.96 -6.50 -2.56
C PHE A 109 1.37 -7.41 -3.62
N LEU A 110 0.86 -6.82 -4.70
CA LEU A 110 0.38 -7.55 -5.87
C LEU A 110 1.42 -7.43 -6.99
N HIS A 111 2.03 -8.54 -7.31
CA HIS A 111 3.01 -8.66 -8.39
C HIS A 111 2.28 -9.03 -9.68
N PHE A 112 2.14 -8.09 -10.59
CA PHE A 112 1.58 -8.31 -11.92
C PHE A 112 2.71 -8.67 -12.86
N ASP A 113 2.74 -9.91 -13.33
CA ASP A 113 3.79 -10.41 -14.23
C ASP A 113 3.98 -9.49 -15.44
N ASN A 114 5.24 -9.13 -15.72
CA ASN A 114 5.64 -8.24 -16.81
C ASN A 114 5.11 -6.81 -16.75
N ASP A 115 4.62 -6.35 -15.62
CA ASP A 115 4.02 -5.00 -15.52
C ASP A 115 4.54 -4.20 -14.31
N VAL A 116 4.00 -4.44 -13.13
CA VAL A 116 4.19 -3.55 -11.97
C VAL A 116 3.93 -4.31 -10.66
N ILE A 117 4.41 -3.75 -9.55
CA ILE A 117 4.00 -4.14 -8.20
C ILE A 117 3.04 -3.06 -7.66
N SER A 118 1.84 -3.48 -7.27
CA SER A 118 0.85 -2.63 -6.61
C SER A 118 0.88 -2.88 -5.11
N VAL A 119 0.92 -1.82 -4.30
CA VAL A 119 0.98 -1.91 -2.84
C VAL A 119 -0.24 -1.24 -2.22
N SER A 120 -0.90 -1.95 -1.33
CA SER A 120 -2.04 -1.46 -0.55
C SER A 120 -1.77 -1.66 0.94
N ILE A 121 -2.08 -0.65 1.76
CA ILE A 121 -1.95 -0.70 3.21
C ILE A 121 -3.30 -0.40 3.85
N SER A 122 -3.71 -1.24 4.80
CA SER A 122 -4.94 -1.06 5.57
C SER A 122 -4.67 -1.25 7.05
N SER A 123 -5.20 -0.34 7.88
CA SER A 123 -5.11 -0.47 9.33
C SER A 123 -6.01 -1.57 9.92
N GLY A 124 -6.96 -2.10 9.13
CA GLY A 124 -8.10 -2.80 9.72
C GLY A 124 -9.03 -1.85 10.49
N CYS A 125 -10.11 -2.36 11.06
CA CYS A 125 -11.00 -1.59 11.92
C CYS A 125 -10.43 -1.47 13.32
N ARG A 126 -10.21 -0.25 13.80
CA ARG A 126 -9.58 0.05 15.10
C ARG A 126 -10.38 1.07 15.88
N PRO A 127 -10.42 0.98 17.23
CA PRO A 127 -11.00 2.03 18.03
C PRO A 127 -10.19 3.33 17.92
N ALA A 128 -10.87 4.47 18.01
CA ALA A 128 -10.22 5.77 18.17
C ALA A 128 -10.08 6.11 19.68
N GLU A 129 -9.02 6.84 20.03
CA GLU A 129 -8.83 7.29 21.43
C GLU A 129 -9.91 8.27 21.87
N LYS A 130 -10.41 9.07 20.93
CA LYS A 130 -11.48 10.04 21.20
C LYS A 130 -12.78 9.59 20.52
N PRO A 131 -13.91 9.62 21.24
CA PRO A 131 -15.20 9.33 20.64
C PRO A 131 -15.61 10.42 19.62
N ASN A 132 -16.39 10.03 18.62
CA ASN A 132 -17.04 10.94 17.66
C ASN A 132 -16.10 11.66 16.67
N TYR A 133 -15.07 11.02 16.20
CA TYR A 133 -14.38 11.52 15.02
C TYR A 133 -15.34 11.58 13.84
N ARG A 134 -15.54 12.76 13.29
CA ARG A 134 -16.14 12.91 11.95
C ARG A 134 -15.05 12.68 10.91
N ASN A 135 -15.44 12.17 9.74
CA ASN A 135 -14.53 11.94 8.62
C ASN A 135 -13.54 13.11 8.45
N GLY A 136 -12.25 12.82 8.50
CA GLY A 136 -11.19 13.81 8.24
C GLY A 136 -10.35 14.26 9.44
N TYR A 137 -10.58 13.74 10.65
CA TYR A 137 -9.84 14.18 11.85
C TYR A 137 -8.54 13.43 12.14
N PHE A 138 -8.26 12.32 11.47
CA PHE A 138 -6.97 11.65 11.62
C PHE A 138 -5.95 12.32 10.70
N HIS A 139 -4.83 12.75 11.26
CA HIS A 139 -3.70 13.15 10.45
C HIS A 139 -3.05 11.89 9.88
N VAL A 140 -3.42 11.56 8.65
CA VAL A 140 -2.85 10.44 7.91
C VAL A 140 -1.60 10.96 7.19
N PRO A 141 -0.41 10.39 7.45
CA PRO A 141 0.80 10.82 6.77
C PRO A 141 0.67 10.64 5.24
N THR A 142 1.27 11.56 4.51
CA THR A 142 1.41 11.44 3.05
C THR A 142 2.43 10.35 2.68
N VAL A 143 2.40 9.88 1.46
CA VAL A 143 3.42 8.92 0.97
C VAL A 143 4.82 9.53 1.09
N GLN A 144 5.01 10.82 0.80
CA GLN A 144 6.30 11.50 0.94
C GLN A 144 6.79 11.54 2.39
N GLU A 145 5.90 11.75 3.35
CA GLU A 145 6.24 11.72 4.78
C GLU A 145 6.65 10.31 5.25
N LEU A 146 5.97 9.27 4.72
CA LEU A 146 6.25 7.87 5.06
C LEU A 146 7.50 7.30 4.38
N LEU A 147 7.78 7.73 3.16
CA LEU A 147 8.86 7.25 2.29
C LEU A 147 9.75 8.43 1.88
N PRO A 148 10.48 9.06 2.82
CA PRO A 148 11.21 10.29 2.53
C PRO A 148 12.38 10.10 1.57
N ASP A 149 12.92 8.89 1.45
CA ASP A 149 14.12 8.59 0.66
C ASP A 149 13.81 8.08 -0.76
N VAL A 150 12.54 7.92 -1.11
CA VAL A 150 12.13 7.53 -2.47
C VAL A 150 11.85 8.75 -3.34
N THR A 151 11.99 8.57 -4.64
CA THR A 151 11.53 9.55 -5.64
C THR A 151 10.08 9.27 -5.98
N LEU A 152 9.18 10.22 -5.68
CA LEU A 152 7.76 10.10 -6.01
C LEU A 152 7.50 10.66 -7.40
N VAL A 153 6.71 9.92 -8.18
CA VAL A 153 6.17 10.34 -9.46
C VAL A 153 4.68 10.03 -9.52
N GLU A 154 3.93 10.68 -10.38
CA GLU A 154 2.56 10.29 -10.66
C GLU A 154 2.54 8.99 -11.46
N ALA A 155 1.77 8.00 -11.00
CA ALA A 155 1.65 6.71 -11.69
C ALA A 155 0.90 6.84 -13.02
N PHE A 156 -0.05 7.79 -13.10
CA PHE A 156 -0.88 8.03 -14.29
C PHE A 156 -0.84 9.49 -14.68
N GLY A 157 -0.80 9.76 -15.99
CA GLY A 157 -0.99 11.08 -16.53
C GLY A 157 -2.45 11.55 -16.40
N GLU A 158 -2.72 12.82 -16.70
CA GLU A 158 -4.08 13.40 -16.68
C GLU A 158 -5.04 12.69 -17.65
N ASP A 159 -4.51 12.14 -18.75
CA ASP A 159 -5.23 11.36 -19.74
C ASP A 159 -5.41 9.88 -19.36
N GLY A 160 -4.97 9.46 -18.15
CA GLY A 160 -4.97 8.08 -17.68
C GLY A 160 -3.83 7.21 -18.22
N SER A 161 -2.88 7.78 -18.99
CA SER A 161 -1.71 7.04 -19.45
C SER A 161 -0.82 6.59 -18.28
N GLU A 162 -0.28 5.37 -18.37
CA GLU A 162 0.63 4.82 -17.37
C GLU A 162 2.03 5.42 -17.53
N ASN A 163 2.66 5.79 -16.40
CA ASN A 163 4.02 6.32 -16.41
C ASN A 163 5.03 5.20 -16.70
N ALA A 164 5.79 5.33 -17.79
CA ALA A 164 6.78 4.34 -18.21
C ALA A 164 7.95 4.16 -17.22
N ALA A 165 8.17 5.10 -16.30
CA ALA A 165 9.14 4.97 -15.21
C ALA A 165 8.70 3.92 -14.16
N ILE A 166 7.42 3.58 -14.11
CA ILE A 166 6.80 2.67 -13.13
C ILE A 166 6.32 1.39 -13.80
N PHE A 167 5.52 1.50 -14.85
CA PHE A 167 4.91 0.37 -15.55
C PHE A 167 5.84 -0.12 -16.66
N ARG A 168 6.20 -1.41 -16.63
CA ARG A 168 7.08 -2.01 -17.65
C ARG A 168 6.42 -2.02 -19.04
N GLN A 169 5.09 -2.22 -19.08
CA GLN A 169 4.28 -2.19 -20.28
C GLN A 169 3.28 -1.02 -20.21
N ALA A 170 3.83 0.18 -20.14
CA ALA A 170 3.01 1.40 -20.02
C ALA A 170 1.97 1.48 -21.15
N LYS A 171 0.71 1.70 -20.77
CA LYS A 171 -0.40 1.82 -21.71
C LYS A 171 -0.69 3.28 -21.98
N PRO A 172 -0.97 3.66 -23.25
CA PRO A 172 -1.43 5.00 -23.57
C PRO A 172 -2.77 5.28 -22.87
N GLY A 173 -3.04 6.53 -22.56
CA GLY A 173 -4.34 6.96 -22.05
C GLY A 173 -5.44 6.63 -23.04
N GLY A 174 -6.61 6.21 -22.53
CA GLY A 174 -7.80 6.04 -23.33
C GLY A 174 -8.22 7.38 -23.90
N GLY A 175 -7.72 7.73 -25.09
CA GLY A 175 -8.25 8.85 -25.83
C GLY A 175 -9.73 8.61 -26.03
N GLN A 176 -10.58 9.53 -25.57
CA GLN A 176 -11.93 9.59 -26.07
C GLN A 176 -11.83 9.78 -27.59
N SER A 177 -12.09 8.71 -28.33
CA SER A 177 -12.39 8.86 -29.76
C SER A 177 -13.72 9.59 -29.84
N GLY A 178 -13.66 10.92 -29.78
CA GLY A 178 -14.76 11.75 -30.17
C GLY A 178 -14.88 11.65 -31.69
N SER A 179 -15.87 10.93 -32.15
CA SER A 179 -16.39 11.09 -33.48
C SER A 179 -17.44 12.14 -33.46
#